data_9ecc1f2cb19e10beb4a6df9d5cc4f02b
#
_entry.id   9ecc1f2cb19e10beb4a6df9d5cc4f02b
#
_cell.length_a   1.000
_cell.length_b   1.000
_cell.length_c   1.000
_cell.angle_alpha   90.00
_cell.angle_beta   90.00
_cell.angle_gamma   90.00
#
_symmetry.space_group_name_H-M   'P 1'
#
loop_
_entity.id
_entity.type
_entity.pdbx_description
1 polymer ?
#
loop_
_entity_poly.entity_id
_entity_poly.type
_entity_poly.pdbx_seq_one_letter_code
_entity_poly.pdbx_strand_id
1 'polypeptide(L)'
;MEMKLSLQEMVGKGYYDYWHDKHFYRVVKGSRASKKSKTTALNFIYRIMKYPWANLLVVRRYSNTNRQSTYSDLCWAISHFKVENLFKCNPSLPEITYIPTGQKILFRGLDKALKLTSITVPKGILSFVWLEEAFELEDPDKFETLVESIRGKIDDPNAFKQITVTFNPWAENWLKKYFFDEDTRKSDTFAITTTFRINEFLSKKDKQRYLDLYKTNPRRAKVACDGDWGVTEGLVFENNIEQVEFNVQKQLNEADAISFGLDYGFGKDPTAFIAAAIDRTDKIIWVYDEMYAYHQTTPQTGEWLLSHGYKNAHILADSANPERTQQLVDMGIINAQSVSKTPIEVGIDQLWQYQIKVHPKCKNLWRELNSYVFETNAMGETMNRPKDANNHGCDALRYLIRPFMEDYNNKLGVKWNEQYQIGKEMGVN
;
A
#
# COMPACT_ATOMS: atom_id res chain seq x y z
N MET A 1 -27.57 -40.39 16.12
CA MET A 1 -26.15 -40.41 16.55
C MET A 1 -25.66 -38.97 16.54
N GLU A 2 -25.61 -38.30 17.68
CA GLU A 2 -25.02 -36.94 17.79
C GLU A 2 -23.53 -37.06 17.54
N MET A 3 -23.05 -36.54 16.44
CA MET A 3 -21.63 -36.47 16.13
C MET A 3 -21.06 -35.24 16.82
N LYS A 4 -20.34 -35.43 17.93
CA LYS A 4 -19.58 -34.35 18.59
C LYS A 4 -18.34 -34.06 17.73
N LEU A 5 -18.40 -32.99 16.95
CA LEU A 5 -17.24 -32.49 16.23
C LEU A 5 -16.44 -31.60 17.19
N SER A 6 -15.15 -31.91 17.36
CA SER A 6 -14.22 -31.03 18.07
C SER A 6 -13.91 -29.82 17.19
N LEU A 7 -14.32 -28.63 17.62
CA LEU A 7 -14.02 -27.40 16.90
C LEU A 7 -12.52 -27.20 16.69
N GLN A 8 -11.72 -27.61 17.66
CA GLN A 8 -10.26 -27.55 17.59
C GLN A 8 -9.69 -28.44 16.49
N GLU A 9 -10.26 -29.64 16.31
CA GLU A 9 -9.82 -30.55 15.24
C GLU A 9 -10.20 -30.01 13.85
N MET A 10 -11.33 -29.33 13.75
CA MET A 10 -11.82 -28.80 12.47
C MET A 10 -11.13 -27.51 12.05
N VAL A 11 -10.83 -26.64 12.99
CA VAL A 11 -10.22 -25.33 12.74
C VAL A 11 -8.69 -25.40 12.82
N GLY A 12 -8.19 -26.25 13.72
CA GLY A 12 -6.78 -26.38 14.02
C GLY A 12 -6.24 -25.25 14.93
N LYS A 13 -4.92 -25.24 15.12
CA LYS A 13 -4.23 -24.32 16.04
C LYS A 13 -4.05 -22.91 15.45
N GLY A 14 -3.72 -21.94 16.30
CA GLY A 14 -3.24 -20.61 15.93
C GLY A 14 -4.32 -19.58 15.60
N TYR A 15 -5.60 -19.92 15.77
CA TYR A 15 -6.73 -19.00 15.49
C TYR A 15 -7.71 -18.87 16.67
N TYR A 16 -7.31 -19.23 17.88
CA TYR A 16 -8.20 -19.18 19.03
C TYR A 16 -8.73 -17.78 19.31
N ASP A 17 -7.86 -16.79 19.44
CA ASP A 17 -8.24 -15.40 19.72
C ASP A 17 -9.05 -14.81 18.56
N TYR A 18 -8.59 -15.03 17.32
CA TYR A 18 -9.34 -14.65 16.12
C TYR A 18 -10.76 -15.22 16.08
N TRP A 19 -10.94 -16.48 16.46
CA TRP A 19 -12.23 -17.16 16.45
C TRP A 19 -13.23 -16.52 17.40
N HIS A 20 -12.79 -16.10 18.58
CA HIS A 20 -13.60 -15.56 19.65
C HIS A 20 -13.69 -14.02 19.63
N ASP A 21 -12.91 -13.39 18.81
CA ASP A 21 -12.84 -11.93 18.69
C ASP A 21 -14.17 -11.30 18.31
N LYS A 22 -14.49 -10.15 18.93
CA LYS A 22 -15.71 -9.38 18.71
C LYS A 22 -15.46 -7.90 18.43
N HIS A 23 -14.19 -7.45 18.28
CA HIS A 23 -13.90 -6.09 17.87
C HIS A 23 -14.61 -5.76 16.55
N PHE A 24 -14.93 -4.51 16.36
CA PHE A 24 -15.61 -4.07 15.14
C PHE A 24 -14.76 -4.36 13.86
N TYR A 25 -13.46 -4.12 13.93
CA TYR A 25 -12.51 -4.50 12.88
C TYR A 25 -11.70 -5.72 13.32
N ARG A 26 -11.88 -6.82 12.63
CA ARG A 26 -11.08 -8.04 12.78
C ARG A 26 -10.24 -8.27 11.55
N VAL A 27 -8.92 -8.12 11.67
CA VAL A 27 -8.01 -8.06 10.53
C VAL A 27 -6.98 -9.17 10.59
N VAL A 28 -6.84 -9.91 9.49
CA VAL A 28 -5.80 -10.94 9.34
C VAL A 28 -4.99 -10.67 8.08
N LYS A 29 -3.78 -10.18 8.27
CA LYS A 29 -2.78 -10.30 7.21
C LYS A 29 -2.04 -11.62 7.35
N GLY A 30 -1.57 -12.19 6.25
CA GLY A 30 -0.84 -13.42 6.42
C GLY A 30 -0.19 -13.97 5.17
N SER A 31 0.72 -14.91 5.39
CA SER A 31 1.37 -15.63 4.32
C SER A 31 0.38 -16.43 3.46
N ARG A 32 0.85 -16.90 2.32
CA ARG A 32 0.13 -17.97 1.60
C ARG A 32 0.04 -19.22 2.49
N ALA A 33 -1.01 -20.00 2.28
CA ALA A 33 -1.26 -21.25 3.00
C ALA A 33 -1.35 -21.12 4.53
N SER A 34 -1.57 -19.92 5.08
CA SER A 34 -1.80 -19.71 6.52
C SER A 34 -3.21 -20.13 6.97
N LYS A 35 -4.04 -20.68 6.08
CA LYS A 35 -5.46 -21.09 6.26
C LYS A 35 -6.43 -19.97 6.65
N LYS A 36 -6.06 -18.69 6.51
CA LYS A 36 -6.89 -17.54 6.91
C LYS A 36 -8.30 -17.56 6.29
N SER A 37 -8.43 -17.76 4.96
CA SER A 37 -9.73 -17.76 4.27
C SER A 37 -10.58 -18.96 4.69
N LYS A 38 -9.99 -20.17 4.79
CA LYS A 38 -10.70 -21.36 5.27
C LYS A 38 -11.19 -21.23 6.69
N THR A 39 -10.35 -20.72 7.61
CA THR A 39 -10.72 -20.49 8.99
C THR A 39 -11.82 -19.42 9.11
N THR A 40 -11.74 -18.36 8.30
CA THR A 40 -12.75 -17.31 8.25
C THR A 40 -14.10 -17.87 7.75
N ALA A 41 -14.10 -18.69 6.70
CA ALA A 41 -15.31 -19.33 6.21
C ALA A 41 -15.97 -20.25 7.27
N LEU A 42 -15.17 -21.07 7.95
CA LEU A 42 -15.66 -21.92 9.06
C LEU A 42 -16.26 -21.06 10.18
N ASN A 43 -15.57 -19.99 10.57
CA ASN A 43 -16.06 -19.09 11.62
C ASN A 43 -17.39 -18.44 11.26
N PHE A 44 -17.58 -18.01 10.01
CA PHE A 44 -18.84 -17.40 9.58
C PHE A 44 -19.98 -18.42 9.50
N ILE A 45 -19.76 -19.63 8.99
CA ILE A 45 -20.78 -20.69 9.01
C ILE A 45 -21.20 -21.01 10.45
N TYR A 46 -20.22 -21.15 11.37
CA TYR A 46 -20.51 -21.33 12.79
C TYR A 46 -21.33 -20.17 13.38
N ARG A 47 -20.98 -18.92 13.07
CA ARG A 47 -21.67 -17.72 13.59
C ARG A 47 -23.08 -17.56 13.04
N ILE A 48 -23.31 -17.87 11.76
CA ILE A 48 -24.66 -17.87 11.16
C ILE A 48 -25.56 -18.89 11.87
N MET A 49 -25.06 -20.08 12.18
CA MET A 49 -25.82 -21.06 12.95
C MET A 49 -26.08 -20.66 14.40
N LYS A 50 -25.09 -19.96 15.01
CA LYS A 50 -25.14 -19.56 16.42
C LYS A 50 -26.00 -18.34 16.71
N TYR A 51 -26.01 -17.34 15.80
CA TYR A 51 -26.62 -16.03 16.01
C TYR A 51 -27.80 -15.80 15.05
N PRO A 52 -29.07 -16.04 15.47
CA PRO A 52 -30.22 -16.01 14.55
C PRO A 52 -30.55 -14.61 13.99
N TRP A 53 -29.95 -13.57 14.53
CA TRP A 53 -30.07 -12.19 14.07
C TRP A 53 -29.02 -11.82 12.98
N ALA A 54 -27.99 -12.63 12.77
CA ALA A 54 -26.84 -12.27 11.96
C ALA A 54 -27.00 -12.62 10.49
N ASN A 55 -26.70 -11.68 9.60
CA ASN A 55 -26.47 -11.93 8.19
C ASN A 55 -25.04 -11.52 7.83
N LEU A 56 -24.49 -12.12 6.77
CA LEU A 56 -23.14 -11.91 6.30
C LEU A 56 -23.14 -11.29 4.90
N LEU A 57 -22.35 -10.24 4.71
CA LEU A 57 -21.98 -9.73 3.40
C LEU A 57 -20.52 -10.10 3.12
N VAL A 58 -20.29 -10.83 2.04
CA VAL A 58 -18.97 -11.18 1.55
C VAL A 58 -18.61 -10.27 0.37
N VAL A 59 -17.45 -9.67 0.44
CA VAL A 59 -17.04 -8.63 -0.50
C VAL A 59 -15.64 -8.90 -1.03
N ARG A 60 -15.48 -8.71 -2.33
CA ARG A 60 -14.19 -8.60 -3.02
C ARG A 60 -14.17 -7.36 -3.90
N ARG A 61 -13.01 -6.99 -4.46
CA ARG A 61 -12.91 -5.89 -5.42
C ARG A 61 -13.92 -6.07 -6.57
N TYR A 62 -13.95 -7.25 -7.18
CA TYR A 62 -14.87 -7.58 -8.28
C TYR A 62 -15.87 -8.67 -7.88
N SER A 63 -17.16 -8.46 -8.22
CA SER A 63 -18.24 -9.37 -7.84
C SER A 63 -18.08 -10.78 -8.39
N ASN A 64 -17.61 -10.92 -9.63
CA ASN A 64 -17.45 -12.22 -10.32
C ASN A 64 -16.39 -13.11 -9.65
N THR A 65 -15.39 -12.54 -8.97
CA THR A 65 -14.34 -13.31 -8.30
C THR A 65 -14.83 -14.05 -7.07
N ASN A 66 -15.96 -13.63 -6.47
CA ASN A 66 -16.52 -14.29 -5.30
C ASN A 66 -16.91 -15.75 -5.57
N ARG A 67 -17.42 -16.07 -6.77
CA ARG A 67 -17.95 -17.41 -7.08
C ARG A 67 -16.90 -18.51 -6.95
N GLN A 68 -15.69 -18.26 -7.44
CA GLN A 68 -14.61 -19.25 -7.45
C GLN A 68 -13.72 -19.19 -6.20
N SER A 69 -13.95 -18.23 -5.29
CA SER A 69 -13.20 -18.04 -4.06
C SER A 69 -14.08 -18.17 -2.83
N THR A 70 -14.56 -17.07 -2.30
CA THR A 70 -15.29 -17.00 -1.03
C THR A 70 -16.58 -17.83 -0.98
N TYR A 71 -17.34 -17.87 -2.09
CA TYR A 71 -18.53 -18.73 -2.19
C TYR A 71 -18.14 -20.21 -2.09
N SER A 72 -17.12 -20.65 -2.84
CA SER A 72 -16.61 -22.01 -2.77
C SER A 72 -16.04 -22.34 -1.38
N ASP A 73 -15.38 -21.39 -0.71
CA ASP A 73 -14.86 -21.59 0.64
C ASP A 73 -15.97 -21.74 1.67
N LEU A 74 -17.07 -21.01 1.54
CA LEU A 74 -18.23 -21.14 2.44
C LEU A 74 -19.00 -22.43 2.19
N CYS A 75 -19.17 -22.83 0.93
CA CYS A 75 -19.75 -24.15 0.60
C CYS A 75 -18.87 -25.30 1.14
N TRP A 76 -17.55 -25.18 1.01
CA TRP A 76 -16.63 -26.13 1.62
C TRP A 76 -16.77 -26.17 3.15
N ALA A 77 -16.91 -25.02 3.81
CA ALA A 77 -17.08 -24.94 5.27
C ALA A 77 -18.38 -25.61 5.73
N ILE A 78 -19.47 -25.43 4.97
CA ILE A 78 -20.75 -26.11 5.21
C ILE A 78 -20.56 -27.63 5.15
N SER A 79 -19.91 -28.13 4.11
CA SER A 79 -19.64 -29.57 3.96
C SER A 79 -18.67 -30.09 5.01
N HIS A 80 -17.65 -29.31 5.35
CA HIS A 80 -16.68 -29.68 6.39
C HIS A 80 -17.33 -29.83 7.77
N PHE A 81 -18.35 -29.01 8.10
CA PHE A 81 -19.17 -29.17 9.30
C PHE A 81 -20.25 -30.24 9.15
N LYS A 82 -20.44 -30.83 7.97
CA LYS A 82 -21.49 -31.84 7.67
C LYS A 82 -22.90 -31.31 7.96
N VAL A 83 -23.19 -30.08 7.57
CA VAL A 83 -24.45 -29.38 7.80
C VAL A 83 -25.13 -28.93 6.50
N GLU A 84 -24.86 -29.61 5.39
CA GLU A 84 -25.40 -29.30 4.06
C GLU A 84 -26.92 -29.20 4.04
N ASN A 85 -27.59 -30.03 4.80
CA ASN A 85 -29.04 -30.06 4.91
C ASN A 85 -29.65 -28.81 5.58
N LEU A 86 -28.83 -28.01 6.25
CA LEU A 86 -29.23 -26.74 6.88
C LEU A 86 -29.04 -25.52 5.99
N PHE A 87 -28.41 -25.67 4.84
CA PHE A 87 -28.09 -24.57 3.95
C PHE A 87 -28.59 -24.79 2.52
N LYS A 88 -29.10 -23.72 1.93
CA LYS A 88 -29.43 -23.68 0.49
C LYS A 88 -28.41 -22.81 -0.23
N CYS A 89 -27.58 -23.40 -1.07
CA CYS A 89 -26.57 -22.71 -1.87
C CYS A 89 -27.10 -22.45 -3.29
N ASN A 90 -27.06 -21.18 -3.74
CA ASN A 90 -27.43 -20.79 -5.10
C ASN A 90 -26.18 -20.33 -5.87
N PRO A 91 -25.63 -21.12 -6.80
CA PRO A 91 -24.42 -20.74 -7.54
C PRO A 91 -24.66 -19.77 -8.70
N SER A 92 -25.89 -19.64 -9.21
CA SER A 92 -26.21 -18.78 -10.35
C SER A 92 -26.25 -17.29 -9.96
N LEU A 93 -26.86 -17.01 -8.80
CA LEU A 93 -26.75 -15.74 -8.10
C LEU A 93 -26.09 -16.06 -6.77
N PRO A 94 -24.76 -15.85 -6.60
CA PRO A 94 -24.08 -16.28 -5.39
C PRO A 94 -24.80 -15.78 -4.14
N GLU A 95 -25.51 -16.67 -3.48
CA GLU A 95 -26.24 -16.46 -2.25
C GLU A 95 -26.33 -17.80 -1.50
N ILE A 96 -26.17 -17.76 -0.19
CA ILE A 96 -26.37 -18.92 0.67
C ILE A 96 -27.44 -18.54 1.70
N THR A 97 -28.41 -19.42 1.88
CA THR A 97 -29.49 -19.24 2.87
C THR A 97 -29.38 -20.31 3.94
N TYR A 98 -29.35 -19.90 5.21
CA TYR A 98 -29.49 -20.81 6.34
C TYR A 98 -30.99 -21.09 6.54
N ILE A 99 -31.40 -22.33 6.26
CA ILE A 99 -32.81 -22.73 6.16
C ILE A 99 -33.59 -22.54 7.45
N PRO A 100 -33.06 -22.91 8.66
CA PRO A 100 -33.85 -22.86 9.89
C PRO A 100 -34.41 -21.49 10.26
N THR A 101 -33.64 -20.43 9.96
CA THR A 101 -33.99 -19.04 10.36
C THR A 101 -34.17 -18.11 9.16
N GLY A 102 -33.75 -18.50 7.96
CA GLY A 102 -33.84 -17.69 6.74
C GLY A 102 -32.74 -16.62 6.60
N GLN A 103 -31.70 -16.67 7.41
CA GLN A 103 -30.55 -15.77 7.33
C GLN A 103 -29.82 -15.91 5.99
N LYS A 104 -29.20 -14.83 5.55
CA LYS A 104 -28.54 -14.72 4.25
C LYS A 104 -27.05 -14.50 4.37
N ILE A 105 -26.29 -15.13 3.47
CA ILE A 105 -24.93 -14.80 3.12
C ILE A 105 -24.96 -14.26 1.71
N LEU A 106 -24.64 -12.98 1.53
CA LEU A 106 -24.71 -12.24 0.29
C LEU A 106 -23.31 -11.97 -0.25
N PHE A 107 -23.14 -11.93 -1.57
CA PHE A 107 -21.86 -11.70 -2.22
C PHE A 107 -21.93 -10.47 -3.12
N ARG A 108 -20.98 -9.56 -3.00
CA ARG A 108 -20.93 -8.31 -3.78
C ARG A 108 -19.49 -7.96 -4.18
N GLY A 109 -19.37 -7.03 -5.14
CA GLY A 109 -18.12 -6.40 -5.51
C GLY A 109 -18.10 -4.94 -5.06
N LEU A 110 -16.90 -4.41 -4.78
CA LEU A 110 -16.66 -2.98 -4.48
C LEU A 110 -16.43 -2.13 -5.73
N ASP A 111 -16.44 -2.74 -6.92
CA ASP A 111 -16.43 -2.01 -8.20
C ASP A 111 -17.61 -1.01 -8.33
N LYS A 112 -18.70 -1.27 -7.63
CA LYS A 112 -19.91 -0.43 -7.57
C LYS A 112 -20.31 -0.17 -6.10
N ALA A 113 -19.44 0.46 -5.33
CA ALA A 113 -19.59 0.66 -3.88
C ALA A 113 -20.94 1.30 -3.47
N LEU A 114 -21.46 2.26 -4.25
CA LEU A 114 -22.76 2.88 -3.99
C LEU A 114 -23.94 1.90 -3.97
N LYS A 115 -23.83 0.74 -4.64
CA LYS A 115 -24.89 -0.30 -4.56
C LYS A 115 -24.89 -1.07 -3.25
N LEU A 116 -23.87 -0.92 -2.41
CA LEU A 116 -23.80 -1.57 -1.10
C LEU A 116 -24.66 -0.85 -0.06
N THR A 117 -24.89 0.45 -0.21
CA THR A 117 -25.63 1.28 0.75
C THR A 117 -27.13 0.91 0.85
N SER A 118 -27.67 0.19 -0.13
CA SER A 118 -29.07 -0.23 -0.22
C SER A 118 -29.31 -1.72 0.07
N ILE A 119 -28.32 -2.46 0.60
CA ILE A 119 -28.50 -3.87 0.90
C ILE A 119 -29.44 -4.03 2.09
N THR A 120 -30.54 -4.74 1.87
CA THR A 120 -31.47 -5.14 2.91
C THR A 120 -31.53 -6.66 3.03
N VAL A 121 -31.80 -7.13 4.22
CA VAL A 121 -31.98 -8.55 4.54
C VAL A 121 -33.40 -8.79 5.05
N PRO A 122 -34.05 -9.91 4.69
CA PRO A 122 -35.46 -10.16 5.04
C PRO A 122 -35.66 -10.43 6.53
N LYS A 123 -34.64 -10.88 7.24
CA LYS A 123 -34.65 -11.15 8.68
C LYS A 123 -33.34 -10.74 9.33
N GLY A 124 -33.41 -10.29 10.59
CA GLY A 124 -32.23 -9.84 11.32
C GLY A 124 -31.63 -8.57 10.73
N ILE A 125 -30.33 -8.41 10.89
CA ILE A 125 -29.58 -7.28 10.31
C ILE A 125 -28.33 -7.78 9.61
N LEU A 126 -27.80 -6.95 8.72
CA LEU A 126 -26.47 -7.14 8.18
C LEU A 126 -25.43 -6.77 9.25
N SER A 127 -24.93 -7.76 9.97
CA SER A 127 -24.05 -7.58 11.12
C SER A 127 -22.62 -7.97 10.86
N PHE A 128 -22.40 -8.88 9.91
CA PHE A 128 -21.08 -9.34 9.56
C PHE A 128 -20.71 -8.99 8.11
N VAL A 129 -19.47 -8.55 7.95
CA VAL A 129 -18.86 -8.33 6.63
C VAL A 129 -17.55 -9.11 6.56
N TRP A 130 -17.29 -9.72 5.42
CA TRP A 130 -16.00 -10.31 5.09
C TRP A 130 -15.46 -9.69 3.82
N LEU A 131 -14.44 -8.84 3.95
CA LEU A 131 -13.65 -8.31 2.85
C LEU A 131 -12.45 -9.23 2.62
N GLU A 132 -12.52 -10.05 1.59
CA GLU A 132 -11.46 -10.99 1.22
C GLU A 132 -10.57 -10.40 0.13
N GLU A 133 -9.28 -10.69 0.22
CA GLU A 133 -8.21 -10.11 -0.61
C GLU A 133 -8.28 -8.57 -0.62
N ALA A 134 -8.41 -7.99 0.58
CA ALA A 134 -8.56 -6.54 0.76
C ALA A 134 -7.42 -5.73 0.14
N PHE A 135 -6.27 -6.36 -0.09
CA PHE A 135 -5.14 -5.75 -0.79
C PHE A 135 -5.50 -5.30 -2.22
N GLU A 136 -6.46 -5.98 -2.88
CA GLU A 136 -6.94 -5.59 -4.20
C GLU A 136 -7.68 -4.24 -4.21
N LEU A 137 -8.10 -3.75 -3.04
CA LEU A 137 -8.80 -2.47 -2.91
C LEU A 137 -7.80 -1.33 -2.74
N GLU A 138 -7.58 -0.57 -3.82
CA GLU A 138 -6.62 0.55 -3.84
C GLU A 138 -7.16 1.80 -3.14
N ASP A 139 -8.49 2.02 -3.21
CA ASP A 139 -9.17 3.22 -2.73
C ASP A 139 -9.80 2.97 -1.33
N PRO A 140 -9.27 3.60 -0.26
CA PRO A 140 -9.82 3.46 1.08
C PRO A 140 -11.22 4.06 1.22
N ASP A 141 -11.64 5.03 0.40
CA ASP A 141 -12.97 5.65 0.48
C ASP A 141 -14.09 4.63 0.19
N LYS A 142 -13.80 3.63 -0.64
CA LYS A 142 -14.73 2.51 -0.88
C LYS A 142 -14.89 1.61 0.34
N PHE A 143 -13.83 1.46 1.14
CA PHE A 143 -13.90 0.75 2.40
C PHE A 143 -14.74 1.54 3.41
N GLU A 144 -14.56 2.86 3.52
CA GLU A 144 -15.39 3.70 4.41
C GLU A 144 -16.88 3.63 4.02
N THR A 145 -17.20 3.69 2.73
CA THR A 145 -18.57 3.51 2.22
C THR A 145 -19.15 2.14 2.63
N LEU A 146 -18.35 1.08 2.64
CA LEU A 146 -18.75 -0.24 3.12
C LEU A 146 -19.02 -0.20 4.63
N VAL A 147 -18.15 0.42 5.42
CA VAL A 147 -18.30 0.58 6.87
C VAL A 147 -19.61 1.28 7.23
N GLU A 148 -19.92 2.39 6.55
CA GLU A 148 -21.15 3.17 6.75
C GLU A 148 -22.42 2.37 6.43
N SER A 149 -22.31 1.33 5.60
CA SER A 149 -23.44 0.46 5.24
C SER A 149 -23.84 -0.51 6.36
N ILE A 150 -23.00 -0.71 7.37
CA ILE A 150 -23.22 -1.64 8.48
C ILE A 150 -23.94 -0.95 9.63
N ARG A 151 -25.25 -0.90 9.54
CA ARG A 151 -26.14 -0.18 10.46
C ARG A 151 -27.32 -1.07 10.91
N GLY A 152 -28.10 -0.57 11.84
CA GLY A 152 -29.25 -1.26 12.46
C GLY A 152 -28.99 -1.60 13.92
N LYS A 153 -30.07 -1.75 14.69
CA LYS A 153 -30.06 -2.13 16.10
C LYS A 153 -30.43 -3.60 16.21
N ILE A 154 -29.84 -4.28 17.17
CA ILE A 154 -30.12 -5.67 17.51
C ILE A 154 -30.50 -5.68 19.01
N ASP A 155 -31.69 -6.18 19.32
CA ASP A 155 -32.17 -6.32 20.71
C ASP A 155 -31.76 -7.69 21.28
N ASP A 156 -30.45 -7.96 21.26
CA ASP A 156 -29.83 -9.14 21.86
C ASP A 156 -28.56 -8.68 22.61
N PRO A 157 -28.38 -8.98 23.89
CA PRO A 157 -27.26 -8.53 24.70
C PRO A 157 -25.91 -9.09 24.20
N ASN A 158 -25.92 -10.17 23.41
CA ASN A 158 -24.72 -10.75 22.82
C ASN A 158 -24.46 -10.24 21.39
N ALA A 159 -25.29 -9.33 20.90
CA ALA A 159 -25.17 -8.84 19.53
C ALA A 159 -23.96 -7.94 19.37
N PHE A 160 -23.29 -8.12 18.24
CA PHE A 160 -22.17 -7.28 17.82
C PHE A 160 -22.11 -7.22 16.29
N LYS A 161 -21.46 -6.20 15.79
CA LYS A 161 -21.15 -6.03 14.38
C LYS A 161 -19.68 -6.21 14.17
N GLN A 162 -19.27 -6.81 13.06
CA GLN A 162 -17.86 -7.03 12.78
C GLN A 162 -17.55 -7.00 11.28
N ILE A 163 -16.54 -6.25 10.93
CA ILE A 163 -15.91 -6.28 9.59
C ILE A 163 -14.62 -7.08 9.69
N THR A 164 -14.62 -8.22 9.02
CA THR A 164 -13.44 -9.08 8.93
C THR A 164 -12.70 -8.77 7.63
N VAL A 165 -11.42 -8.48 7.74
CA VAL A 165 -10.54 -8.13 6.61
C VAL A 165 -9.44 -9.17 6.51
N THR A 166 -9.33 -9.82 5.35
CA THR A 166 -8.31 -10.87 5.11
C THR A 166 -7.53 -10.56 3.84
N PHE A 167 -6.19 -10.66 3.91
CA PHE A 167 -5.33 -10.39 2.76
C PHE A 167 -3.91 -10.94 2.91
N ASN A 168 -3.19 -10.98 1.78
CA ASN A 168 -1.73 -11.14 1.76
C ASN A 168 -1.08 -9.75 1.57
N PRO A 169 -0.08 -9.38 2.36
CA PRO A 169 0.50 -8.03 2.35
C PRO A 169 1.57 -7.89 1.26
N TRP A 170 1.17 -7.89 -0.03
CA TRP A 170 2.09 -7.84 -1.16
C TRP A 170 2.95 -6.59 -1.21
N ALA A 171 2.40 -5.44 -0.76
CA ALA A 171 3.11 -4.18 -0.59
C ALA A 171 2.48 -3.38 0.56
N GLU A 172 3.15 -2.34 1.03
CA GLU A 172 2.56 -1.38 1.96
C GLU A 172 1.49 -0.55 1.26
N ASN A 173 0.32 -0.44 1.88
CA ASN A 173 -0.80 0.36 1.41
C ASN A 173 -1.65 0.89 2.59
N TRP A 174 -2.82 1.46 2.32
CA TRP A 174 -3.73 2.02 3.33
C TRP A 174 -4.11 1.04 4.46
N LEU A 175 -4.12 -0.30 4.20
CA LEU A 175 -4.40 -1.32 5.22
C LEU A 175 -3.39 -1.32 6.36
N LYS A 176 -2.12 -1.00 6.07
CA LYS A 176 -1.08 -0.88 7.09
C LYS A 176 -1.41 0.26 8.04
N LYS A 177 -1.66 1.45 7.50
CA LYS A 177 -2.02 2.65 8.25
C LYS A 177 -3.31 2.46 9.07
N TYR A 178 -4.33 1.81 8.49
CA TYR A 178 -5.64 1.66 9.14
C TYR A 178 -5.65 0.63 10.27
N PHE A 179 -4.80 -0.41 10.21
CA PHE A 179 -4.96 -1.55 11.10
C PHE A 179 -3.69 -2.02 11.81
N PHE A 180 -2.50 -1.61 11.37
CA PHE A 180 -1.23 -2.15 11.91
C PHE A 180 -0.30 -1.09 12.47
N ASP A 181 -0.32 0.15 11.98
CA ASP A 181 0.50 1.23 12.52
C ASP A 181 -0.13 1.75 13.81
N GLU A 182 0.60 1.72 14.92
CA GLU A 182 0.10 2.04 16.27
C GLU A 182 -0.52 3.43 16.37
N ASP A 183 0.09 4.43 15.72
CA ASP A 183 -0.32 5.82 15.79
C ASP A 183 -1.59 6.15 14.96
N THR A 184 -1.93 5.33 13.98
CA THR A 184 -2.96 5.65 13.00
C THR A 184 -4.05 4.61 12.86
N ARG A 185 -3.90 3.44 13.50
CA ARG A 185 -4.89 2.38 13.39
C ARG A 185 -6.25 2.81 13.94
N LYS A 186 -7.28 2.34 13.27
CA LYS A 186 -8.67 2.55 13.73
C LYS A 186 -8.86 1.96 15.12
N SER A 187 -9.63 2.67 15.96
CA SER A 187 -10.08 2.16 17.25
C SER A 187 -10.91 0.88 17.07
N ASP A 188 -11.05 0.09 18.12
CA ASP A 188 -11.80 -1.17 18.11
C ASP A 188 -11.33 -2.17 17.03
N THR A 189 -10.00 -2.30 16.93
CA THR A 189 -9.33 -3.16 15.95
C THR A 189 -8.58 -4.32 16.64
N PHE A 190 -8.91 -5.54 16.23
CA PHE A 190 -8.11 -6.74 16.45
C PHE A 190 -7.38 -7.08 15.16
N ALA A 191 -6.05 -7.01 15.16
CA ALA A 191 -5.23 -7.28 13.98
C ALA A 191 -4.13 -8.31 14.30
N ILE A 192 -4.02 -9.34 13.45
CA ILE A 192 -3.03 -10.40 13.60
C ILE A 192 -2.29 -10.69 12.29
N THR A 193 -1.08 -11.22 12.44
CA THR A 193 -0.31 -11.78 11.33
C THR A 193 -0.25 -13.30 11.46
N THR A 194 -0.55 -14.01 10.37
CA THR A 194 -0.52 -15.46 10.35
C THR A 194 0.43 -16.00 9.28
N THR A 195 1.05 -17.15 9.54
CA THR A 195 2.01 -17.75 8.61
C THR A 195 1.64 -19.20 8.26
N PHE A 196 2.23 -19.73 7.20
CA PHE A 196 2.05 -21.14 6.84
C PHE A 196 2.48 -22.12 7.96
N ARG A 197 3.31 -21.66 8.91
CA ARG A 197 3.83 -22.48 10.01
C ARG A 197 2.73 -22.96 10.95
N ILE A 198 1.65 -22.16 11.11
CA ILE A 198 0.49 -22.54 11.94
C ILE A 198 -0.48 -23.49 11.23
N ASN A 199 -0.24 -23.81 9.96
CA ASN A 199 -1.11 -24.71 9.19
C ASN A 199 -0.61 -26.15 9.33
N GLU A 200 -1.21 -26.91 10.23
CA GLU A 200 -0.94 -28.31 10.45
C GLU A 200 -1.39 -29.21 9.30
N PHE A 201 -2.32 -28.75 8.46
CA PHE A 201 -2.87 -29.53 7.34
C PHE A 201 -1.98 -29.51 6.09
N LEU A 202 -0.92 -28.71 6.08
CA LEU A 202 0.05 -28.70 4.99
C LEU A 202 0.91 -29.95 4.97
N SER A 203 1.08 -30.53 3.79
CA SER A 203 2.03 -31.62 3.58
C SER A 203 3.47 -31.17 3.87
N LYS A 204 4.34 -32.12 4.22
CA LYS A 204 5.78 -31.85 4.41
C LYS A 204 6.40 -31.24 3.16
N LYS A 205 5.98 -31.70 1.97
CA LYS A 205 6.45 -31.19 0.66
C LYS A 205 6.06 -29.73 0.44
N ASP A 206 4.82 -29.36 0.79
CA ASP A 206 4.37 -27.98 0.64
C ASP A 206 5.09 -27.05 1.62
N LYS A 207 5.29 -27.48 2.87
CA LYS A 207 6.09 -26.71 3.84
C LYS A 207 7.51 -26.48 3.34
N GLN A 208 8.13 -27.53 2.74
CA GLN A 208 9.48 -27.40 2.19
C GLN A 208 9.55 -26.37 1.07
N ARG A 209 8.56 -26.31 0.16
CA ARG A 209 8.51 -25.29 -0.91
C ARG A 209 8.53 -23.85 -0.35
N TYR A 210 7.82 -23.60 0.75
CA TYR A 210 7.86 -22.29 1.41
C TYR A 210 9.24 -22.02 2.06
N LEU A 211 9.85 -23.03 2.65
CA LEU A 211 11.20 -22.90 3.22
C LEU A 211 12.27 -22.64 2.15
N ASP A 212 12.12 -23.24 0.98
CA ASP A 212 13.05 -23.04 -0.12
C ASP A 212 13.02 -21.59 -0.67
N LEU A 213 11.87 -20.89 -0.55
CA LEU A 213 11.78 -19.48 -0.94
C LEU A 213 12.75 -18.57 -0.19
N TYR A 214 13.10 -18.86 1.04
CA TYR A 214 14.09 -18.07 1.78
C TYR A 214 15.47 -18.05 1.12
N LYS A 215 15.81 -19.10 0.37
CA LYS A 215 17.08 -19.22 -0.36
C LYS A 215 16.96 -18.71 -1.79
N THR A 216 15.84 -19.00 -2.45
CA THR A 216 15.67 -18.73 -3.88
C THR A 216 15.12 -17.33 -4.17
N ASN A 217 14.26 -16.82 -3.29
CA ASN A 217 13.68 -15.47 -3.40
C ASN A 217 13.31 -14.93 -2.02
N PRO A 218 14.28 -14.37 -1.25
CA PRO A 218 14.06 -13.89 0.11
C PRO A 218 12.99 -12.81 0.22
N ARG A 219 12.87 -11.93 -0.78
CA ARG A 219 11.83 -10.88 -0.82
C ARG A 219 10.44 -11.48 -0.89
N ARG A 220 10.22 -12.43 -1.80
CA ARG A 220 8.96 -13.15 -1.90
C ARG A 220 8.67 -13.98 -0.65
N ALA A 221 9.70 -14.55 0.00
CA ALA A 221 9.57 -15.29 1.25
C ALA A 221 9.01 -14.39 2.37
N LYS A 222 9.39 -13.12 2.44
CA LYS A 222 8.88 -12.15 3.42
C LYS A 222 7.35 -12.07 3.39
N VAL A 223 6.75 -11.98 2.21
CA VAL A 223 5.29 -11.95 2.04
C VAL A 223 4.68 -13.35 2.12
N ALA A 224 5.20 -14.26 1.27
CA ALA A 224 4.58 -15.57 1.05
C ALA A 224 4.78 -16.52 2.22
N CYS A 225 5.80 -16.32 3.06
CA CYS A 225 6.14 -17.19 4.19
C CYS A 225 5.91 -16.52 5.53
N ASP A 226 6.32 -15.26 5.71
CA ASP A 226 6.23 -14.58 6.99
C ASP A 226 4.96 -13.73 7.15
N GLY A 227 4.23 -13.48 6.04
CA GLY A 227 3.05 -12.63 6.06
C GLY A 227 3.40 -11.18 6.41
N ASP A 228 4.64 -10.80 6.19
CA ASP A 228 5.09 -9.43 6.39
C ASP A 228 4.90 -8.60 5.12
N TRP A 229 4.97 -7.27 5.29
CA TRP A 229 4.78 -6.37 4.17
C TRP A 229 5.85 -6.56 3.10
N GLY A 230 5.39 -6.81 1.89
CA GLY A 230 6.25 -7.00 0.75
C GLY A 230 6.70 -5.67 0.14
N VAL A 231 7.68 -5.79 -0.72
CA VAL A 231 8.05 -4.78 -1.68
C VAL A 231 7.41 -5.20 -3.00
N THR A 232 6.80 -4.26 -3.71
CA THR A 232 6.05 -4.55 -4.94
C THR A 232 6.95 -5.18 -6.01
N GLU A 233 6.51 -6.22 -6.70
CA GLU A 233 7.21 -6.76 -7.87
C GLU A 233 7.18 -5.71 -8.99
N GLY A 234 8.29 -5.59 -9.74
CA GLY A 234 8.41 -4.61 -10.82
C GLY A 234 8.74 -3.20 -10.36
N LEU A 235 9.40 -3.06 -9.20
CA LEU A 235 9.89 -1.77 -8.73
C LEU A 235 10.82 -1.13 -9.73
N VAL A 236 10.64 0.17 -9.94
CA VAL A 236 11.54 0.99 -10.75
C VAL A 236 12.94 1.07 -10.11
N PHE A 237 13.00 1.18 -8.79
CA PHE A 237 14.24 1.27 -8.02
C PHE A 237 14.41 0.03 -7.12
N GLU A 238 14.86 -1.09 -7.69
CA GLU A 238 14.90 -2.35 -6.97
C GLU A 238 16.21 -2.60 -6.20
N ASN A 239 17.34 -2.23 -6.78
CA ASN A 239 18.66 -2.63 -6.28
C ASN A 239 19.61 -1.47 -6.02
N ASN A 240 19.19 -0.23 -6.29
CA ASN A 240 20.04 0.95 -6.21
C ASN A 240 19.61 1.96 -5.16
N ILE A 241 18.78 1.54 -4.18
CA ILE A 241 18.32 2.40 -3.08
C ILE A 241 18.69 1.81 -1.73
N GLU A 242 19.07 2.67 -0.80
CA GLU A 242 19.42 2.30 0.58
C GLU A 242 18.97 3.41 1.53
N GLN A 243 18.32 3.03 2.65
CA GLN A 243 18.07 3.98 3.74
C GLN A 243 19.19 3.85 4.77
N VAL A 244 19.94 4.92 4.96
CA VAL A 244 21.11 4.92 5.84
C VAL A 244 21.29 6.28 6.51
N GLU A 245 21.63 6.28 7.78
CA GLU A 245 22.00 7.47 8.50
C GLU A 245 23.44 7.89 8.14
N PHE A 246 23.63 9.16 7.80
CA PHE A 246 24.93 9.72 7.44
C PHE A 246 25.09 11.15 7.96
N ASN A 247 26.35 11.59 8.06
CA ASN A 247 26.65 12.97 8.42
C ASN A 247 26.42 13.88 7.21
N VAL A 248 25.32 14.63 7.21
CA VAL A 248 24.91 15.49 6.11
C VAL A 248 26.00 16.52 5.76
N GLN A 249 26.58 17.20 6.77
CA GLN A 249 27.60 18.22 6.54
C GLN A 249 28.86 17.65 5.89
N LYS A 250 29.25 16.43 6.26
CA LYS A 250 30.37 15.73 5.63
C LYS A 250 30.07 15.49 4.15
N GLN A 251 28.87 14.94 3.81
CA GLN A 251 28.51 14.67 2.43
C GLN A 251 28.39 15.94 1.57
N LEU A 252 27.86 17.03 2.15
CA LEU A 252 27.79 18.32 1.47
C LEU A 252 29.19 18.88 1.14
N ASN A 253 30.19 18.66 2.02
CA ASN A 253 31.56 19.13 1.82
C ASN A 253 32.34 18.26 0.82
N GLU A 254 32.07 16.96 0.77
CA GLU A 254 32.79 15.98 -0.06
C GLU A 254 32.17 15.79 -1.44
N ALA A 255 30.89 16.12 -1.63
CA ALA A 255 30.19 15.91 -2.90
C ALA A 255 30.71 16.81 -4.03
N ASP A 256 30.62 16.30 -5.25
CA ASP A 256 30.94 17.08 -6.48
C ASP A 256 29.91 18.17 -6.76
N ALA A 257 28.66 17.94 -6.31
CA ALA A 257 27.57 18.89 -6.52
C ALA A 257 26.46 18.74 -5.47
N ILE A 258 25.70 19.83 -5.27
CA ILE A 258 24.46 19.84 -4.51
C ILE A 258 23.35 20.22 -5.47
N SER A 259 22.26 19.45 -5.50
CA SER A 259 21.16 19.68 -6.42
C SER A 259 19.81 19.54 -5.73
N PHE A 260 18.82 20.27 -6.26
CA PHE A 260 17.48 20.39 -5.67
C PHE A 260 16.42 20.18 -6.75
N GLY A 261 15.46 19.33 -6.47
CA GLY A 261 14.34 19.09 -7.36
C GLY A 261 13.01 19.45 -6.71
N LEU A 262 12.09 19.99 -7.51
CA LEU A 262 10.76 20.38 -7.05
C LEU A 262 9.70 19.91 -8.03
N ASP A 263 8.77 19.11 -7.53
CA ASP A 263 7.56 18.69 -8.26
C ASP A 263 6.34 19.37 -7.63
N TYR A 264 5.54 20.05 -8.48
CA TYR A 264 4.39 20.81 -8.01
C TYR A 264 3.13 19.94 -8.01
N GLY A 265 2.62 19.59 -6.84
CA GLY A 265 1.32 18.95 -6.71
C GLY A 265 0.15 19.90 -6.97
N PHE A 266 -0.99 19.30 -7.35
CA PHE A 266 -2.26 20.01 -7.52
C PHE A 266 -3.41 19.20 -6.90
N GLY A 267 -4.29 19.86 -6.16
CA GLY A 267 -5.46 19.22 -5.55
C GLY A 267 -5.08 18.14 -4.53
N LYS A 268 -5.25 16.86 -4.89
CA LYS A 268 -4.95 15.70 -4.03
C LYS A 268 -3.47 15.30 -4.07
N ASP A 269 -2.68 15.84 -4.99
CA ASP A 269 -1.29 15.49 -5.17
C ASP A 269 -0.38 16.38 -4.31
N PRO A 270 0.63 15.83 -3.65
CA PRO A 270 1.55 16.62 -2.83
C PRO A 270 2.54 17.40 -3.69
N THR A 271 2.94 18.59 -3.23
CA THR A 271 4.16 19.23 -3.71
C THR A 271 5.35 18.58 -3.02
N ALA A 272 6.33 18.12 -3.79
CA ALA A 272 7.51 17.44 -3.31
C ALA A 272 8.80 18.22 -3.66
N PHE A 273 9.62 18.52 -2.66
CA PHE A 273 10.96 19.07 -2.82
C PHE A 273 11.97 18.07 -2.27
N ILE A 274 13.06 17.85 -3.01
CA ILE A 274 14.14 16.95 -2.64
C ILE A 274 15.47 17.65 -2.74
N ALA A 275 16.29 17.53 -1.69
CA ALA A 275 17.65 18.03 -1.62
C ALA A 275 18.66 16.88 -1.56
N ALA A 276 19.66 16.91 -2.44
CA ALA A 276 20.67 15.87 -2.51
C ALA A 276 22.08 16.40 -2.77
N ALA A 277 23.07 15.73 -2.16
CA ALA A 277 24.48 15.85 -2.50
C ALA A 277 24.85 14.72 -3.48
N ILE A 278 25.58 15.04 -4.55
CA ILE A 278 25.85 14.14 -5.65
C ILE A 278 27.34 13.90 -5.76
N ASP A 279 27.76 12.66 -5.61
CA ASP A 279 29.07 12.16 -5.92
C ASP A 279 29.04 11.53 -7.32
N ARG A 280 29.67 12.19 -8.27
CA ARG A 280 29.72 11.75 -9.67
C ARG A 280 30.78 10.68 -9.91
N THR A 281 31.79 10.65 -9.07
CA THR A 281 32.92 9.72 -9.15
C THR A 281 32.49 8.34 -8.66
N ASP A 282 31.94 8.27 -7.47
CA ASP A 282 31.47 7.02 -6.85
C ASP A 282 30.03 6.67 -7.25
N LYS A 283 29.37 7.54 -8.04
CA LYS A 283 27.98 7.37 -8.49
C LYS A 283 27.02 7.21 -7.33
N ILE A 284 27.06 8.13 -6.35
CA ILE A 284 26.18 8.13 -5.18
C ILE A 284 25.35 9.42 -5.14
N ILE A 285 24.07 9.29 -4.89
CA ILE A 285 23.15 10.40 -4.58
C ILE A 285 22.80 10.31 -3.09
N TRP A 286 23.21 11.30 -2.30
CA TRP A 286 22.91 11.40 -0.88
C TRP A 286 21.71 12.32 -0.66
N VAL A 287 20.50 11.75 -0.56
CA VAL A 287 19.28 12.53 -0.28
C VAL A 287 19.23 12.84 1.19
N TYR A 288 19.31 14.15 1.53
CA TYR A 288 19.45 14.58 2.90
C TYR A 288 18.29 15.44 3.41
N ASP A 289 17.41 15.95 2.54
CA ASP A 289 16.24 16.70 2.99
C ASP A 289 15.06 16.56 2.02
N GLU A 290 13.84 16.67 2.56
CA GLU A 290 12.61 16.66 1.79
C GLU A 290 11.55 17.61 2.35
N MET A 291 10.73 18.22 1.47
CA MET A 291 9.40 18.70 1.78
C MET A 291 8.39 17.85 1.02
N TYR A 292 7.31 17.46 1.68
CA TYR A 292 6.26 16.69 1.06
C TYR A 292 4.92 17.13 1.68
N ALA A 293 4.18 17.98 0.95
CA ALA A 293 3.01 18.63 1.50
C ALA A 293 1.83 18.65 0.53
N TYR A 294 0.66 18.28 1.04
CA TYR A 294 -0.61 18.33 0.31
C TYR A 294 -1.23 19.71 0.37
N HIS A 295 -2.01 20.06 -0.66
CA HIS A 295 -2.70 21.35 -0.76
C HIS A 295 -1.76 22.57 -0.62
N GLN A 296 -0.51 22.41 -1.00
CA GLN A 296 0.53 23.42 -0.89
C GLN A 296 0.41 24.49 -1.98
N THR A 297 0.27 25.75 -1.58
CA THR A 297 0.32 26.87 -2.51
C THR A 297 1.78 27.24 -2.81
N THR A 298 2.01 27.95 -3.94
CA THR A 298 3.36 28.38 -4.29
C THR A 298 3.96 29.35 -3.26
N PRO A 299 3.21 30.32 -2.68
CA PRO A 299 3.72 31.14 -1.58
C PRO A 299 4.15 30.31 -0.37
N GLN A 300 3.36 29.33 0.07
CA GLN A 300 3.72 28.46 1.18
C GLN A 300 4.98 27.63 0.89
N THR A 301 5.12 27.16 -0.35
CA THR A 301 6.36 26.49 -0.81
C THR A 301 7.55 27.43 -0.71
N GLY A 302 7.41 28.67 -1.20
CA GLY A 302 8.45 29.69 -1.12
C GLY A 302 8.85 30.05 0.31
N GLU A 303 7.89 30.23 1.21
CA GLU A 303 8.12 30.49 2.63
C GLU A 303 8.88 29.34 3.30
N TRP A 304 8.49 28.08 2.99
CA TRP A 304 9.19 26.91 3.49
C TRP A 304 10.65 26.88 3.02
N LEU A 305 10.89 27.07 1.72
CA LEU A 305 12.22 27.09 1.14
C LEU A 305 13.10 28.19 1.76
N LEU A 306 12.55 29.39 1.94
CA LEU A 306 13.27 30.52 2.57
C LEU A 306 13.62 30.22 4.04
N SER A 307 12.67 29.68 4.80
CA SER A 307 12.87 29.38 6.24
C SER A 307 13.85 28.23 6.48
N HIS A 308 14.04 27.33 5.49
CA HIS A 308 14.97 26.20 5.57
C HIS A 308 16.33 26.48 4.89
N GLY A 309 16.61 27.74 4.55
CA GLY A 309 17.92 28.13 4.03
C GLY A 309 18.14 27.94 2.53
N TYR A 310 17.10 27.60 1.77
CA TYR A 310 17.18 27.32 0.33
C TYR A 310 17.03 28.56 -0.56
N LYS A 311 17.19 29.78 -0.01
CA LYS A 311 17.07 31.04 -0.76
C LYS A 311 17.95 31.08 -2.02
N ASN A 312 19.18 30.62 -1.91
CA ASN A 312 20.16 30.63 -3.00
C ASN A 312 20.27 29.31 -3.75
N ALA A 313 19.41 28.33 -3.41
CA ALA A 313 19.43 27.00 -4.01
C ALA A 313 19.04 27.05 -5.50
N HIS A 314 19.79 26.34 -6.34
CA HIS A 314 19.47 26.14 -7.74
C HIS A 314 18.41 25.04 -7.86
N ILE A 315 17.15 25.43 -7.78
CA ILE A 315 16.01 24.50 -7.74
C ILE A 315 15.54 24.21 -9.16
N LEU A 316 15.49 22.93 -9.50
CA LEU A 316 15.02 22.40 -10.77
C LEU A 316 13.57 21.95 -10.62
N ALA A 317 12.65 22.74 -11.14
CA ALA A 317 11.23 22.54 -10.96
C ALA A 317 10.56 21.95 -12.22
N ASP A 318 9.40 21.29 -12.02
CA ASP A 318 8.57 20.83 -13.12
C ASP A 318 8.24 21.95 -14.12
N SER A 319 8.33 21.62 -15.40
CA SER A 319 8.05 22.56 -16.51
C SER A 319 6.57 22.67 -16.89
N ALA A 320 5.69 21.88 -16.27
CA ALA A 320 4.25 21.95 -16.55
C ALA A 320 3.64 23.27 -16.02
N ASN A 321 4.26 23.89 -15.02
CA ASN A 321 3.77 25.11 -14.36
C ASN A 321 4.87 26.18 -14.23
N PRO A 322 5.35 26.76 -15.34
CA PRO A 322 6.46 27.70 -15.33
C PRO A 322 6.12 29.00 -14.56
N GLU A 323 4.85 29.38 -14.49
CA GLU A 323 4.36 30.53 -13.73
C GLU A 323 4.56 30.34 -12.21
N ARG A 324 4.46 29.11 -11.71
CA ARG A 324 4.74 28.81 -10.28
C ARG A 324 6.23 28.96 -9.97
N THR A 325 7.08 28.54 -10.90
CA THR A 325 8.53 28.74 -10.75
C THR A 325 8.90 30.21 -10.79
N GLN A 326 8.29 31.00 -11.70
CA GLN A 326 8.50 32.44 -11.73
C GLN A 326 8.05 33.12 -10.42
N GLN A 327 6.93 32.68 -9.84
CA GLN A 327 6.47 33.19 -8.55
C GLN A 327 7.49 32.93 -7.43
N LEU A 328 8.17 31.77 -7.41
CA LEU A 328 9.26 31.52 -6.46
C LEU A 328 10.43 32.47 -6.65
N VAL A 329 10.79 32.78 -7.91
CA VAL A 329 11.82 33.76 -8.25
C VAL A 329 11.44 35.15 -7.72
N ASP A 330 10.18 35.56 -7.93
CA ASP A 330 9.66 36.85 -7.45
C ASP A 330 9.64 36.94 -5.92
N MET A 331 9.53 35.80 -5.22
CA MET A 331 9.67 35.73 -3.75
C MET A 331 11.11 35.75 -3.27
N GLY A 332 12.10 35.77 -4.15
CA GLY A 332 13.51 35.86 -3.84
C GLY A 332 14.32 34.57 -3.89
N ILE A 333 13.73 33.49 -4.41
CA ILE A 333 14.44 32.21 -4.72
C ILE A 333 14.92 32.30 -6.17
N ILE A 334 15.88 33.21 -6.39
CA ILE A 334 16.26 33.70 -7.71
C ILE A 334 16.86 32.65 -8.66
N ASN A 335 17.32 31.53 -8.13
CA ASN A 335 17.92 30.44 -8.92
C ASN A 335 16.94 29.28 -9.20
N ALA A 336 15.65 29.45 -8.92
CA ALA A 336 14.65 28.48 -9.31
C ALA A 336 14.40 28.54 -10.82
N GLN A 337 14.40 27.38 -11.50
CA GLN A 337 14.16 27.31 -12.93
C GLN A 337 13.35 26.06 -13.30
N SER A 338 12.50 26.20 -14.31
CA SER A 338 11.78 25.07 -14.87
C SER A 338 12.67 24.22 -15.77
N VAL A 339 12.63 22.90 -15.60
CA VAL A 339 13.38 21.97 -16.44
C VAL A 339 12.61 21.65 -17.72
N SER A 340 13.31 21.43 -18.84
CA SER A 340 12.67 21.02 -20.09
C SER A 340 12.02 19.63 -19.95
N LYS A 341 10.92 19.35 -20.63
CA LYS A 341 10.31 18.00 -20.64
C LYS A 341 11.25 16.97 -21.24
N THR A 342 11.44 15.86 -20.56
CA THR A 342 12.10 14.64 -21.07
C THR A 342 11.24 13.45 -20.73
N PRO A 343 11.30 12.37 -21.52
CA PRO A 343 10.65 11.12 -21.16
C PRO A 343 11.05 10.65 -19.75
N ILE A 344 10.08 10.11 -19.00
CA ILE A 344 10.30 9.64 -17.63
C ILE A 344 11.39 8.58 -17.59
N GLU A 345 11.39 7.69 -18.57
CA GLU A 345 12.31 6.57 -18.70
C GLU A 345 13.78 7.05 -18.76
N VAL A 346 14.04 8.15 -19.47
CA VAL A 346 15.39 8.71 -19.58
C VAL A 346 15.92 9.21 -18.23
N GLY A 347 15.08 9.82 -17.41
CA GLY A 347 15.45 10.25 -16.06
C GLY A 347 15.67 9.07 -15.11
N ILE A 348 14.90 8.00 -15.27
CA ILE A 348 15.05 6.76 -14.50
C ILE A 348 16.35 6.04 -14.89
N ASP A 349 16.64 5.91 -16.18
CA ASP A 349 17.90 5.32 -16.68
C ASP A 349 19.12 6.05 -16.11
N GLN A 350 19.04 7.37 -15.96
CA GLN A 350 20.08 8.15 -15.30
C GLN A 350 20.22 7.84 -13.82
N LEU A 351 19.09 7.77 -13.09
CA LEU A 351 19.08 7.44 -11.68
C LEU A 351 19.59 6.02 -11.39
N TRP A 352 19.37 5.08 -12.31
CA TRP A 352 19.90 3.72 -12.18
C TRP A 352 21.44 3.62 -12.24
N GLN A 353 22.10 4.65 -12.77
CA GLN A 353 23.57 4.71 -12.76
C GLN A 353 24.14 5.09 -11.38
N TYR A 354 23.28 5.45 -10.42
CA TYR A 354 23.67 5.89 -9.09
C TYR A 354 23.12 4.96 -8.01
N GLN A 355 23.86 4.85 -6.91
CA GLN A 355 23.31 4.38 -5.62
C GLN A 355 22.61 5.55 -4.94
N ILE A 356 21.35 5.40 -4.62
CA ILE A 356 20.55 6.44 -3.96
C ILE A 356 20.49 6.13 -2.47
N LYS A 357 21.20 6.90 -1.66
CA LYS A 357 21.24 6.79 -0.21
C LYS A 357 20.33 7.84 0.42
N VAL A 358 19.27 7.38 1.06
CA VAL A 358 18.22 8.23 1.61
C VAL A 358 18.38 8.33 3.13
N HIS A 359 18.49 9.56 3.65
CA HIS A 359 18.53 9.79 5.09
C HIS A 359 17.18 9.40 5.72
N PRO A 360 17.16 8.79 6.92
CA PRO A 360 15.91 8.32 7.56
C PRO A 360 14.84 9.40 7.78
N LYS A 361 15.21 10.68 7.84
CA LYS A 361 14.24 11.79 7.91
C LYS A 361 13.43 11.98 6.63
N CYS A 362 13.93 11.55 5.45
CA CYS A 362 13.25 11.63 4.16
C CYS A 362 12.30 10.43 3.97
N LYS A 363 11.26 10.37 4.80
CA LYS A 363 10.35 9.22 4.91
C LYS A 363 9.41 9.08 3.71
N ASN A 364 9.03 10.20 3.10
CA ASN A 364 8.07 10.20 2.01
C ASN A 364 8.74 9.73 0.72
N LEU A 365 9.91 10.25 0.39
CA LEU A 365 10.69 9.76 -0.75
C LEU A 365 11.05 8.28 -0.58
N TRP A 366 11.48 7.87 0.62
CA TRP A 366 11.76 6.46 0.88
C TRP A 366 10.56 5.55 0.61
N ARG A 367 9.35 5.98 1.02
CA ARG A 367 8.10 5.25 0.75
C ARG A 367 7.82 5.16 -0.74
N GLU A 368 7.94 6.27 -1.48
CA GLU A 368 7.72 6.29 -2.92
C GLU A 368 8.71 5.39 -3.66
N LEU A 369 10.01 5.50 -3.40
CA LEU A 369 11.04 4.65 -4.03
C LEU A 369 10.77 3.16 -3.84
N ASN A 370 10.22 2.75 -2.69
CA ASN A 370 9.85 1.37 -2.39
C ASN A 370 8.48 0.95 -2.92
N SER A 371 7.72 1.86 -3.52
CA SER A 371 6.38 1.58 -4.07
C SER A 371 6.23 1.98 -5.54
N TYR A 372 7.21 2.66 -6.12
CA TYR A 372 7.19 3.08 -7.52
C TYR A 372 7.43 1.90 -8.45
N VAL A 373 6.42 1.59 -9.26
CA VAL A 373 6.37 0.38 -10.06
C VAL A 373 6.18 0.68 -11.54
N PHE A 374 6.60 -0.28 -12.35
CA PHE A 374 6.22 -0.30 -13.75
C PHE A 374 4.75 -0.70 -13.94
N GLU A 375 4.14 -0.21 -15.01
CA GLU A 375 2.81 -0.66 -15.45
C GLU A 375 2.85 -2.16 -15.81
N THR A 376 1.71 -2.82 -15.67
CA THR A 376 1.53 -4.20 -16.14
C THR A 376 0.48 -4.23 -17.24
N ASN A 377 0.71 -5.04 -18.26
CA ASN A 377 -0.28 -5.28 -19.31
C ASN A 377 -1.43 -6.18 -18.81
N ALA A 378 -2.44 -6.40 -19.64
CA ALA A 378 -3.59 -7.24 -19.29
C ALA A 378 -3.23 -8.72 -18.99
N MET A 379 -2.03 -9.17 -19.38
CA MET A 379 -1.51 -10.51 -19.10
C MET A 379 -0.68 -10.56 -17.80
N GLY A 380 -0.51 -9.41 -17.11
CA GLY A 380 0.27 -9.31 -15.88
C GLY A 380 1.79 -9.16 -16.11
N GLU A 381 2.23 -8.92 -17.35
CA GLU A 381 3.64 -8.73 -17.67
C GLU A 381 4.02 -7.26 -17.45
N THR A 382 5.19 -7.05 -16.84
CA THR A 382 5.72 -5.71 -16.55
C THR A 382 6.08 -5.00 -17.87
N MET A 383 5.53 -3.81 -18.06
CA MET A 383 5.87 -2.92 -19.18
C MET A 383 7.07 -2.05 -18.81
N ASN A 384 7.82 -1.60 -19.81
CA ASN A 384 8.94 -0.66 -19.59
C ASN A 384 8.44 0.80 -19.48
N ARG A 385 7.33 1.00 -18.76
CA ARG A 385 6.73 2.30 -18.49
C ARG A 385 6.34 2.37 -17.02
N PRO A 386 6.89 3.31 -16.25
CA PRO A 386 6.51 3.49 -14.85
C PRO A 386 5.05 3.94 -14.71
N LYS A 387 4.39 3.50 -13.64
CA LYS A 387 3.02 3.89 -13.33
C LYS A 387 3.01 5.35 -12.86
N ASP A 388 2.19 6.18 -13.51
CA ASP A 388 2.02 7.59 -13.16
C ASP A 388 1.09 7.74 -11.95
N ALA A 389 1.59 7.40 -10.77
CA ALA A 389 0.86 7.52 -9.50
C ALA A 389 1.82 7.44 -8.30
N ASN A 390 1.62 8.33 -7.33
CA ASN A 390 2.42 8.39 -6.09
C ASN A 390 3.94 8.46 -6.34
N ASN A 391 4.35 9.34 -7.25
CA ASN A 391 5.72 9.44 -7.77
C ASN A 391 6.32 10.84 -7.65
N HIS A 392 5.72 11.74 -6.87
CA HIS A 392 6.10 13.16 -6.79
C HIS A 392 7.51 13.39 -6.26
N GLY A 393 7.93 12.67 -5.21
CA GLY A 393 9.31 12.66 -4.74
C GLY A 393 10.27 12.04 -5.75
N CYS A 394 9.84 10.97 -6.44
CA CYS A 394 10.61 10.36 -7.52
C CYS A 394 10.77 11.32 -8.71
N ASP A 395 9.75 12.11 -9.03
CA ASP A 395 9.81 13.11 -10.09
C ASP A 395 10.73 14.27 -9.70
N ALA A 396 10.64 14.79 -8.47
CA ALA A 396 11.59 15.75 -7.94
C ALA A 396 13.04 15.22 -7.99
N LEU A 397 13.24 13.94 -7.64
CA LEU A 397 14.55 13.28 -7.75
C LEU A 397 15.04 13.19 -9.22
N ARG A 398 14.13 12.92 -10.17
CA ARG A 398 14.47 12.96 -11.61
C ARG A 398 14.84 14.37 -12.08
N TYR A 399 14.22 15.42 -11.56
CA TYR A 399 14.56 16.80 -11.95
C TYR A 399 15.93 17.18 -11.45
N LEU A 400 16.28 16.88 -10.21
CA LEU A 400 17.59 17.27 -9.64
C LEU A 400 18.78 16.55 -10.32
N ILE A 401 18.62 15.36 -10.92
CA ILE A 401 19.72 14.66 -11.58
C ILE A 401 19.98 15.13 -13.02
N ARG A 402 19.05 15.87 -13.62
CA ARG A 402 19.12 16.30 -15.02
C ARG A 402 20.39 17.04 -15.44
N PRO A 403 20.93 17.97 -14.65
CA PRO A 403 22.16 18.67 -15.03
C PRO A 403 23.36 17.75 -15.26
N PHE A 404 23.29 16.52 -14.74
CA PHE A 404 24.37 15.54 -14.79
C PHE A 404 24.22 14.53 -15.93
N MET A 405 23.21 14.69 -16.80
CA MET A 405 23.03 13.90 -18.03
C MET A 405 23.99 14.39 -19.09
N GLU A 406 24.74 13.48 -19.72
CA GLU A 406 25.77 13.83 -20.73
C GLU A 406 25.22 14.67 -21.90
N ASP A 407 24.04 14.32 -22.42
CA ASP A 407 23.38 15.04 -23.51
C ASP A 407 22.86 16.43 -23.14
N TYR A 408 22.57 16.68 -21.86
CA TYR A 408 22.08 17.94 -21.39
C TYR A 408 23.17 19.03 -21.43
N ASN A 409 24.39 18.68 -21.08
CA ASN A 409 25.54 19.59 -21.09
C ASN A 409 25.92 20.04 -22.50
N ASN A 410 25.76 19.17 -23.50
CA ASN A 410 26.05 19.48 -24.89
C ASN A 410 25.07 20.46 -25.55
N LYS A 411 23.80 20.52 -25.07
CA LYS A 411 22.76 21.41 -25.62
C LYS A 411 22.78 22.82 -25.07
N LEU A 412 23.24 23.02 -23.82
CA LEU A 412 23.18 24.32 -23.16
C LEU A 412 24.47 25.12 -23.23
N GLY A 413 25.59 24.53 -23.65
CA GLY A 413 26.90 25.22 -23.73
C GLY A 413 27.42 25.76 -22.38
N VAL A 414 26.85 25.31 -21.26
CA VAL A 414 27.15 25.81 -19.92
C VAL A 414 28.27 24.98 -19.31
N LYS A 415 29.39 25.64 -19.02
CA LYS A 415 30.44 25.07 -18.17
C LYS A 415 29.98 25.10 -16.70
N TRP A 416 29.37 24.02 -16.26
CA TRP A 416 28.79 23.86 -14.92
C TRP A 416 29.79 24.05 -13.76
N ASN A 417 31.10 23.90 -14.00
CA ASN A 417 32.13 24.04 -12.98
C ASN A 417 32.21 25.46 -12.33
N GLU A 418 31.76 26.50 -13.02
CA GLU A 418 31.81 27.85 -12.48
C GLU A 418 30.59 28.21 -11.61
N GLN A 419 29.41 27.65 -11.89
CA GLN A 419 28.19 27.90 -11.11
C GLN A 419 28.12 27.08 -9.82
N TYR A 420 28.75 25.91 -9.76
CA TYR A 420 28.78 25.05 -8.56
C TYR A 420 29.77 25.49 -7.49
N GLN A 421 30.83 26.20 -7.88
CA GLN A 421 31.72 26.86 -6.93
C GLN A 421 30.97 27.94 -6.13
N ILE A 422 30.03 28.65 -6.74
CA ILE A 422 29.18 29.65 -6.09
C ILE A 422 28.29 29.04 -5.00
N GLY A 423 27.75 27.83 -5.18
CA GLY A 423 26.97 27.13 -4.14
C GLY A 423 27.81 26.71 -2.93
N LYS A 424 29.09 26.36 -3.12
CA LYS A 424 30.04 26.09 -2.04
C LYS A 424 30.50 27.34 -1.29
N GLU A 425 30.65 28.48 -2.00
CA GLU A 425 31.05 29.75 -1.44
C GLU A 425 29.90 30.50 -0.74
N MET A 426 28.64 30.21 -1.08
CA MET A 426 27.46 30.86 -0.50
C MET A 426 26.88 30.13 0.71
N GLY A 427 27.65 29.27 1.35
CA GLY A 427 27.41 28.71 2.68
C GLY A 427 25.95 28.49 3.08
N VAL A 428 25.49 27.24 2.93
CA VAL A 428 24.41 26.77 3.81
C VAL A 428 25.07 26.47 5.15
N ASN A 429 24.99 27.45 6.07
CA ASN A 429 25.32 27.28 7.48
C ASN A 429 24.23 26.50 8.19
#